data_f061c34ee90c90a8b29bda878648d268
#
_entry.id   f061c34ee90c90a8b29bda878648d268
#
_cell.length_a   1.000
_cell.length_b   1.000
_cell.length_c   1.000
_cell.angle_alpha   90.00
_cell.angle_beta   90.00
_cell.angle_gamma   90.00
#
_symmetry.space_group_name_H-M   'P 1'
#
loop_
_entity.id
_entity.type
_entity.pdbx_description
1 polymer ?
#
loop_
_entity_poly.entity_id
_entity_poly.type
_entity_poly.pdbx_seq_one_letter_code
_entity_poly.pdbx_strand_id
1 'polypeptide(L)'
;MKFSKFTITAALAISTLGLSSCGTDPTDGATGGSPDAAPVVSNKITGSVEEWKVNVSAQSAEAGEVIFAMANYGSVQHEFLVTKTSYEPGKIPIGSNNRFDEEDKGLSVVDEIPEWAVNESKVLKVNLEAGTYELLCNIEAHYGNGMHTSFTVLPAEESVTESTVPETEVVSNDITGSVQEWAVGVSAHEALAGDVKFTIENQ
;
A
#
# COMPACT_ATOMS: atom_id res chain seq x y z
N MET A 1 0.91 -10.84 63.44
CA MET A 1 0.67 -11.29 62.09
C MET A 1 -0.69 -11.96 62.03
N LYS A 2 -1.70 -11.33 61.47
CA LYS A 2 -3.06 -11.87 61.38
C LYS A 2 -3.40 -12.07 59.92
N PHE A 3 -3.61 -13.32 59.52
CA PHE A 3 -4.15 -13.70 58.19
C PHE A 3 -5.67 -13.54 58.21
N SER A 4 -6.19 -12.71 57.33
CA SER A 4 -7.62 -12.60 57.13
C SER A 4 -7.99 -13.45 55.87
N LYS A 5 -8.84 -14.46 56.11
CA LYS A 5 -9.40 -15.29 55.07
C LYS A 5 -10.68 -14.61 54.54
N PHE A 6 -10.73 -14.30 53.22
CA PHE A 6 -11.94 -13.87 52.59
C PHE A 6 -12.57 -15.06 51.84
N THR A 7 -13.77 -15.40 52.25
CA THR A 7 -14.58 -16.45 51.64
C THR A 7 -15.57 -15.80 50.67
N ILE A 8 -15.52 -16.13 49.39
CA ILE A 8 -16.51 -15.68 48.41
C ILE A 8 -17.50 -16.80 48.19
N THR A 9 -18.74 -16.54 48.53
CA THR A 9 -19.87 -17.43 48.30
C THR A 9 -20.45 -17.19 46.93
N ALA A 10 -20.47 -18.21 46.07
CA ALA A 10 -21.11 -18.20 44.75
C ALA A 10 -22.61 -18.43 44.94
N ALA A 11 -23.45 -17.53 44.44
CA ALA A 11 -24.89 -17.73 44.32
C ALA A 11 -25.23 -18.10 42.86
N LEU A 12 -25.74 -19.31 42.68
CA LEU A 12 -26.25 -19.85 41.43
C LEU A 12 -27.72 -19.44 41.29
N ALA A 13 -28.05 -18.68 40.28
CA ALA A 13 -29.44 -18.40 39.90
C ALA A 13 -29.73 -19.01 38.53
N ILE A 14 -30.52 -20.07 38.56
CA ILE A 14 -31.13 -20.73 37.40
C ILE A 14 -32.46 -20.03 37.12
N SER A 15 -32.66 -19.50 35.93
CA SER A 15 -33.99 -19.07 35.45
C SER A 15 -34.24 -19.55 34.03
N THR A 16 -35.39 -20.12 33.88
CA THR A 16 -35.99 -20.96 32.87
C THR A 16 -36.35 -20.31 31.57
N LEU A 17 -36.30 -21.17 30.53
CA LEU A 17 -36.95 -21.12 29.21
C LEU A 17 -38.00 -20.06 28.90
N GLY A 18 -37.79 -19.45 27.72
CA GLY A 18 -38.83 -18.82 26.91
C GLY A 18 -38.53 -19.03 25.43
N LEU A 19 -39.17 -20.01 24.81
CA LEU A 19 -39.25 -20.13 23.35
C LEU A 19 -40.24 -19.08 22.83
N SER A 20 -39.85 -18.24 21.90
CA SER A 20 -40.78 -17.64 20.92
C SER A 20 -40.08 -17.11 19.70
N SER A 21 -40.39 -17.74 18.58
CA SER A 21 -40.80 -17.18 17.29
C SER A 21 -39.91 -16.28 16.48
N CYS A 22 -39.60 -16.79 15.29
CA CYS A 22 -39.34 -16.15 14.00
C CYS A 22 -39.41 -14.60 13.97
N GLY A 23 -38.27 -14.02 13.65
CA GLY A 23 -38.16 -12.67 13.17
C GLY A 23 -36.94 -12.60 12.23
N THR A 24 -37.23 -12.25 11.01
CA THR A 24 -36.32 -12.09 9.89
C THR A 24 -35.09 -11.28 10.24
N ASP A 25 -33.95 -11.86 9.86
CA ASP A 25 -32.61 -11.39 9.83
C ASP A 25 -32.43 -9.99 9.21
N PRO A 26 -31.64 -9.11 9.79
CA PRO A 26 -30.86 -8.19 9.00
C PRO A 26 -29.34 -8.46 9.19
N THR A 27 -28.77 -9.14 8.22
CA THR A 27 -27.42 -8.92 7.70
C THR A 27 -26.39 -8.40 8.70
N ASP A 28 -25.73 -9.32 9.36
CA ASP A 28 -24.35 -9.14 9.81
C ASP A 28 -23.48 -8.85 8.57
N GLY A 29 -23.14 -7.58 8.43
CA GLY A 29 -22.11 -7.16 7.50
C GLY A 29 -20.75 -7.70 7.95
N ALA A 30 -20.49 -8.96 7.67
CA ALA A 30 -19.13 -9.46 7.63
C ALA A 30 -18.41 -8.63 6.55
N THR A 31 -17.59 -7.69 6.95
CA THR A 31 -16.56 -7.11 6.09
C THR A 31 -15.55 -8.20 5.79
N GLY A 32 -15.95 -9.10 4.92
CA GLY A 32 -15.04 -10.00 4.22
C GLY A 32 -14.19 -9.12 3.30
N GLY A 33 -12.96 -8.85 3.71
CA GLY A 33 -11.97 -8.31 2.80
C GLY A 33 -11.92 -9.25 1.62
N SER A 34 -12.25 -8.75 0.43
CA SER A 34 -12.13 -9.51 -0.81
C SER A 34 -10.66 -9.89 -0.98
N PRO A 35 -10.32 -11.16 -1.14
CA PRO A 35 -8.91 -11.59 -1.27
C PRO A 35 -8.28 -11.22 -2.61
N ASP A 36 -8.96 -10.42 -3.44
CA ASP A 36 -8.59 -10.22 -4.85
C ASP A 36 -8.57 -8.73 -5.26
N ALA A 37 -8.28 -7.83 -4.32
CA ALA A 37 -7.96 -6.47 -4.71
C ALA A 37 -6.53 -6.47 -5.29
N ALA A 38 -6.40 -6.10 -6.57
CA ALA A 38 -5.10 -5.89 -7.20
C ALA A 38 -4.24 -4.97 -6.31
N PRO A 39 -2.91 -5.21 -6.21
CA PRO A 39 -2.04 -4.38 -5.40
C PRO A 39 -2.16 -2.92 -5.84
N VAL A 40 -2.37 -2.03 -4.87
CA VAL A 40 -2.47 -0.59 -5.15
C VAL A 40 -1.09 -0.08 -5.54
N VAL A 41 -0.97 0.42 -6.77
CA VAL A 41 0.23 1.10 -7.28
C VAL A 41 -0.01 2.60 -7.19
N SER A 42 0.89 3.34 -6.59
CA SER A 42 0.77 4.80 -6.46
C SER A 42 2.12 5.45 -6.24
N ASN A 43 2.37 6.55 -6.96
CA ASN A 43 3.53 7.41 -6.73
C ASN A 43 3.27 8.54 -5.73
N LYS A 44 2.04 8.62 -5.18
CA LYS A 44 1.68 9.51 -4.08
C LYS A 44 1.22 8.67 -2.91
N ILE A 45 2.08 8.51 -1.93
CA ILE A 45 1.92 7.60 -0.81
C ILE A 45 1.75 8.41 0.47
N THR A 46 0.70 8.13 1.19
CA THR A 46 0.53 8.60 2.57
C THR A 46 0.85 7.47 3.52
N GLY A 47 1.37 7.81 4.69
CA GLY A 47 1.73 6.79 5.66
C GLY A 47 1.96 7.33 7.06
N SER A 48 2.30 6.41 7.94
CA SER A 48 2.67 6.71 9.31
C SER A 48 3.79 5.81 9.80
N VAL A 49 4.51 6.33 10.79
CA VAL A 49 5.45 5.59 11.60
C VAL A 49 4.96 5.57 13.04
N GLU A 50 5.10 4.45 13.69
CA GLU A 50 4.81 4.20 15.11
C GLU A 50 5.64 3.00 15.57
N GLU A 51 5.79 2.78 16.88
CA GLU A 51 6.51 1.62 17.39
C GLU A 51 5.71 0.34 17.09
N TRP A 52 6.13 -0.54 16.40
CA TRP A 52 7.29 -0.94 15.57
C TRP A 52 6.81 -1.13 14.14
N LYS A 53 6.21 -0.11 13.55
CA LYS A 53 5.51 -0.21 12.28
C LYS A 53 5.84 0.96 11.35
N VAL A 54 5.92 0.64 10.08
CA VAL A 54 5.83 1.57 8.97
C VAL A 54 4.57 1.23 8.17
N ASN A 55 3.58 2.10 8.19
CA ASN A 55 2.34 1.93 7.45
C ASN A 55 2.36 2.82 6.22
N VAL A 56 1.96 2.29 5.07
CA VAL A 56 1.86 3.04 3.80
C VAL A 56 0.57 2.70 3.08
N SER A 57 0.02 3.66 2.36
CA SER A 57 -1.23 3.52 1.59
C SER A 57 -1.08 2.65 0.35
N ALA A 58 0.14 2.46 -0.15
CA ALA A 58 0.47 1.56 -1.24
C ALA A 58 1.84 0.93 -0.98
N GLN A 59 2.01 -0.34 -1.33
CA GLN A 59 3.28 -1.07 -1.22
C GLN A 59 4.02 -1.16 -2.56
N SER A 60 3.54 -0.46 -3.58
CA SER A 60 4.21 -0.36 -4.87
C SER A 60 3.99 1.00 -5.52
N ALA A 61 4.96 1.40 -6.33
CA ALA A 61 4.95 2.58 -7.18
C ALA A 61 5.51 2.24 -8.55
N GLU A 62 5.38 3.13 -9.51
CA GLU A 62 6.14 3.10 -10.76
C GLU A 62 7.46 3.85 -10.62
N ALA A 63 8.46 3.47 -11.42
CA ALA A 63 9.75 4.16 -11.47
C ALA A 63 9.56 5.63 -11.84
N GLY A 64 10.32 6.51 -11.19
CA GLY A 64 10.23 7.95 -11.33
C GLY A 64 10.10 8.65 -9.98
N GLU A 65 9.56 9.87 -9.98
CA GLU A 65 9.32 10.61 -8.75
C GLU A 65 8.22 9.95 -7.92
N VAL A 66 8.56 9.60 -6.68
CA VAL A 66 7.63 9.07 -5.66
C VAL A 66 7.59 10.07 -4.50
N ILE A 67 6.38 10.34 -4.01
CA ILE A 67 6.15 11.27 -2.91
C ILE A 67 5.60 10.48 -1.72
N PHE A 68 6.32 10.53 -0.60
CA PHE A 68 5.89 9.99 0.68
C PHE A 68 5.49 11.13 1.61
N ALA A 69 4.22 11.15 2.05
CA ALA A 69 3.73 12.06 3.09
C ALA A 69 3.53 11.24 4.36
N MET A 70 4.46 11.35 5.30
CA MET A 70 4.56 10.50 6.48
C MET A 70 4.25 11.28 7.75
N ALA A 71 3.45 10.69 8.64
CA ALA A 71 3.14 11.22 9.98
C ALA A 71 3.78 10.34 11.05
N ASN A 72 4.31 10.96 12.11
CA ASN A 72 4.77 10.23 13.29
C ASN A 72 3.65 10.15 14.32
N TYR A 73 3.01 8.99 14.44
CA TYR A 73 1.98 8.69 15.45
C TYR A 73 2.52 7.86 16.60
N GLY A 74 3.85 7.65 16.67
CA GLY A 74 4.50 6.98 17.76
C GLY A 74 4.56 7.82 19.05
N SER A 75 5.19 7.28 20.05
CA SER A 75 5.46 7.95 21.34
C SER A 75 6.87 8.53 21.45
N VAL A 76 7.72 8.23 20.45
CA VAL A 76 9.11 8.71 20.35
C VAL A 76 9.39 9.27 18.96
N GLN A 77 10.58 9.84 18.77
CA GLN A 77 11.06 10.22 17.44
C GLN A 77 11.30 8.99 16.58
N HIS A 78 11.02 9.11 15.32
CA HIS A 78 11.31 8.13 14.28
C HIS A 78 12.00 8.80 13.10
N GLU A 79 12.67 8.00 12.30
CA GLU A 79 13.15 8.34 10.97
C GLU A 79 12.45 7.45 9.92
N PHE A 80 12.52 7.83 8.66
CA PHE A 80 11.96 7.06 7.57
C PHE A 80 12.96 7.01 6.43
N LEU A 81 13.53 5.83 6.21
CA LEU A 81 14.51 5.56 5.18
C LEU A 81 13.86 4.82 4.01
N VAL A 82 14.20 5.23 2.79
CA VAL A 82 13.90 4.50 1.55
C VAL A 82 15.16 3.78 1.13
N THR A 83 15.20 2.48 1.35
CA THR A 83 16.41 1.66 1.18
C THR A 83 16.23 0.64 0.05
N LYS A 84 17.03 0.76 -1.02
CA LYS A 84 17.14 -0.29 -2.05
C LYS A 84 17.98 -1.42 -1.50
N THR A 85 17.48 -2.65 -1.53
CA THR A 85 18.17 -3.77 -0.89
C THR A 85 18.08 -5.06 -1.69
N SER A 86 19.13 -5.89 -1.60
CA SER A 86 19.17 -7.26 -2.10
C SER A 86 18.80 -8.30 -1.01
N TYR A 87 18.63 -7.86 0.22
CA TYR A 87 18.19 -8.72 1.30
C TYR A 87 16.69 -9.00 1.21
N GLU A 88 16.30 -10.18 1.70
CA GLU A 88 14.90 -10.47 1.93
C GLU A 88 14.32 -9.50 2.97
N PRO A 89 13.04 -9.14 2.88
CA PRO A 89 12.40 -8.20 3.80
C PRO A 89 12.61 -8.59 5.28
N GLY A 90 13.06 -7.64 6.08
CA GLY A 90 13.35 -7.85 7.49
C GLY A 90 14.62 -8.66 7.76
N LYS A 91 15.50 -8.80 6.76
CA LYS A 91 16.75 -9.60 6.87
C LYS A 91 18.03 -8.79 6.66
N ILE A 92 17.94 -7.46 6.66
CA ILE A 92 19.15 -6.64 6.68
C ILE A 92 19.93 -6.94 7.98
N PRO A 93 21.21 -7.29 7.90
CA PRO A 93 22.01 -7.62 9.08
C PRO A 93 22.12 -6.42 10.03
N ILE A 94 21.88 -6.64 11.31
CA ILE A 94 22.04 -5.62 12.35
C ILE A 94 23.32 -5.84 13.15
N GLY A 95 24.00 -4.75 13.46
CA GLY A 95 25.21 -4.74 14.27
C GLY A 95 24.93 -4.82 15.79
N SER A 96 26.00 -4.73 16.58
CA SER A 96 25.94 -4.78 18.04
C SER A 96 25.22 -3.57 18.68
N ASN A 97 25.06 -2.48 17.92
CA ASN A 97 24.30 -1.30 18.28
C ASN A 97 22.82 -1.40 17.93
N ASN A 98 22.34 -2.60 17.51
CA ASN A 98 20.98 -2.87 17.03
C ASN A 98 20.53 -1.97 15.87
N ARG A 99 21.46 -1.50 15.06
CA ARG A 99 21.24 -0.80 13.79
C ARG A 99 21.87 -1.60 12.67
N PHE A 100 21.37 -1.50 11.46
CA PHE A 100 22.12 -1.97 10.31
C PHE A 100 23.17 -0.91 9.88
N ASP A 101 24.18 -1.37 9.17
CA ASP A 101 25.21 -0.51 8.57
C ASP A 101 24.68 0.03 7.24
N GLU A 102 24.46 1.35 7.16
CA GLU A 102 23.95 2.01 5.97
C GLU A 102 24.94 2.00 4.79
N GLU A 103 26.20 1.69 5.07
CA GLU A 103 27.25 1.51 4.07
C GLU A 103 27.41 0.03 3.65
N ASP A 104 26.55 -0.88 4.12
CA ASP A 104 26.59 -2.29 3.72
C ASP A 104 26.38 -2.43 2.21
N LYS A 105 27.19 -3.30 1.57
CA LYS A 105 27.19 -3.47 0.10
C LYS A 105 25.90 -4.09 -0.46
N GLY A 106 25.09 -4.71 0.38
CA GLY A 106 23.82 -5.33 0.00
C GLY A 106 22.64 -4.37 0.01
N LEU A 107 22.88 -3.11 0.38
CA LEU A 107 21.85 -2.09 0.45
C LEU A 107 22.37 -0.71 0.01
N SER A 108 21.43 0.20 -0.25
CA SER A 108 21.70 1.61 -0.50
C SER A 108 20.54 2.42 0.04
N VAL A 109 20.80 3.25 1.04
CA VAL A 109 19.84 4.28 1.45
C VAL A 109 19.76 5.30 0.32
N VAL A 110 18.60 5.40 -0.31
CA VAL A 110 18.39 6.27 -1.47
C VAL A 110 18.07 7.69 -1.02
N ASP A 111 17.22 7.81 -0.02
CA ASP A 111 16.84 9.08 0.60
C ASP A 111 16.11 8.82 1.93
N GLU A 112 15.94 9.87 2.74
CA GLU A 112 15.34 9.74 4.05
C GLU A 112 14.57 10.98 4.53
N ILE A 113 13.67 10.78 5.47
CA ILE A 113 13.22 11.79 6.41
C ILE A 113 14.00 11.54 7.70
N PRO A 114 14.95 12.42 8.09
CA PRO A 114 15.67 12.26 9.34
C PRO A 114 14.73 12.34 10.54
N GLU A 115 15.20 11.96 11.70
CA GLU A 115 14.41 11.92 12.93
C GLU A 115 13.52 13.16 13.11
N TRP A 116 12.21 12.92 13.33
CA TRP A 116 11.25 14.00 13.56
C TRP A 116 10.31 13.71 14.73
N ALA A 117 9.75 14.78 15.27
CA ALA A 117 8.98 14.74 16.51
C ALA A 117 7.62 14.04 16.34
N VAL A 118 7.13 13.53 17.48
CA VAL A 118 5.79 12.95 17.63
C VAL A 118 4.71 13.95 17.20
N ASN A 119 3.66 13.47 16.53
CA ASN A 119 2.54 14.24 15.96
C ASN A 119 2.93 15.26 14.88
N GLU A 120 4.13 15.17 14.33
CA GLU A 120 4.52 15.93 13.14
C GLU A 120 4.38 15.09 11.88
N SER A 121 4.24 15.78 10.75
CA SER A 121 4.23 15.18 9.41
C SER A 121 5.33 15.80 8.56
N LYS A 122 5.92 14.96 7.71
CA LYS A 122 6.99 15.34 6.77
C LYS A 122 6.67 14.79 5.39
N VAL A 123 7.27 15.39 4.38
CA VAL A 123 7.14 14.95 2.99
C VAL A 123 8.53 14.71 2.42
N LEU A 124 8.72 13.51 1.86
CA LEU A 124 9.89 13.13 1.09
C LEU A 124 9.50 13.01 -0.39
N LYS A 125 10.28 13.61 -1.27
CA LYS A 125 10.20 13.43 -2.73
C LYS A 125 11.48 12.79 -3.20
N VAL A 126 11.39 11.62 -3.75
CA VAL A 126 12.54 10.83 -4.16
C VAL A 126 12.33 10.25 -5.55
N ASN A 127 13.39 10.19 -6.36
CA ASN A 127 13.33 9.52 -7.66
C ASN A 127 13.80 8.08 -7.50
N LEU A 128 12.90 7.12 -7.77
CA LEU A 128 13.16 5.70 -7.59
C LEU A 128 13.25 4.98 -8.94
N GLU A 129 14.28 4.13 -9.08
CA GLU A 129 14.39 3.16 -10.17
C GLU A 129 13.56 1.92 -9.86
N ALA A 130 13.19 1.17 -10.89
CA ALA A 130 12.55 -0.13 -10.68
C ALA A 130 13.41 -1.07 -9.82
N GLY A 131 12.77 -1.77 -8.90
CA GLY A 131 13.46 -2.68 -7.99
C GLY A 131 12.73 -2.93 -6.68
N THR A 132 13.41 -3.65 -5.80
CA THR A 132 12.92 -3.97 -4.45
C THR A 132 13.53 -3.01 -3.45
N TYR A 133 12.68 -2.52 -2.56
CA TYR A 133 13.03 -1.58 -1.51
C TYR A 133 12.48 -2.05 -0.18
N GLU A 134 13.01 -1.50 0.88
CA GLU A 134 12.47 -1.59 2.21
C GLU A 134 12.33 -0.18 2.78
N LEU A 135 11.13 0.14 3.28
CA LEU A 135 10.83 1.39 3.98
C LEU A 135 10.95 1.09 5.46
N LEU A 136 11.79 1.81 6.18
CA LEU A 136 12.18 1.40 7.52
C LEU A 136 12.65 2.55 8.41
N CYS A 137 12.90 2.26 9.69
CA CYS A 137 13.53 3.13 10.64
C CYS A 137 14.78 2.43 11.20
N ASN A 138 15.96 3.08 11.14
CA ASN A 138 17.24 2.55 11.61
C ASN A 138 17.67 3.12 12.98
N ILE A 139 16.76 3.77 13.72
CA ILE A 139 17.02 4.12 15.12
C ILE A 139 17.32 2.83 15.89
N GLU A 140 18.19 2.91 16.90
CA GLU A 140 18.61 1.76 17.70
C GLU A 140 17.43 0.86 18.10
N ALA A 141 17.51 -0.42 17.73
CA ALA A 141 16.52 -1.46 17.95
C ALA A 141 15.18 -1.34 17.18
N HIS A 142 14.91 -0.23 16.47
CA HIS A 142 13.63 -0.05 15.79
C HIS A 142 13.45 -1.08 14.65
N TYR A 143 14.40 -1.19 13.75
CA TYR A 143 14.39 -2.18 12.68
C TYR A 143 14.28 -3.61 13.22
N GLY A 144 15.12 -3.95 14.20
CA GLY A 144 15.14 -5.29 14.80
C GLY A 144 13.83 -5.70 15.51
N ASN A 145 13.01 -4.72 15.90
CA ASN A 145 11.67 -4.94 16.46
C ASN A 145 10.56 -4.96 15.39
N GLY A 146 10.90 -4.88 14.12
CA GLY A 146 9.94 -4.99 13.02
C GLY A 146 9.51 -3.68 12.39
N MET A 147 10.20 -2.57 12.66
CA MET A 147 9.86 -1.26 12.11
C MET A 147 10.33 -1.12 10.65
N HIS A 148 9.73 -1.89 9.79
CA HIS A 148 9.99 -1.91 8.35
C HIS A 148 8.79 -2.45 7.56
N THR A 149 8.75 -2.18 6.26
CA THR A 149 7.80 -2.77 5.32
C THR A 149 8.43 -2.88 3.93
N SER A 150 8.08 -3.94 3.19
CA SER A 150 8.52 -4.11 1.81
C SER A 150 7.88 -3.07 0.90
N PHE A 151 8.62 -2.65 -0.12
CA PHE A 151 8.13 -1.75 -1.13
C PHE A 151 8.71 -2.13 -2.50
N THR A 152 7.88 -2.17 -3.52
CA THR A 152 8.29 -2.54 -4.88
C THR A 152 8.10 -1.36 -5.82
N VAL A 153 9.14 -1.03 -6.57
CA VAL A 153 9.05 -0.06 -7.66
C VAL A 153 9.01 -0.84 -8.97
N LEU A 154 7.89 -0.74 -9.66
CA LEU A 154 7.67 -1.34 -10.96
C LEU A 154 8.39 -0.51 -12.03
N PRO A 155 8.82 -1.10 -13.16
CA PRO A 155 9.23 -0.30 -14.30
C PRO A 155 8.12 0.73 -14.59
N ALA A 156 8.52 1.99 -14.87
CA ALA A 156 7.56 2.91 -15.45
C ALA A 156 6.95 2.19 -16.65
N GLU A 157 5.63 2.11 -16.72
CA GLU A 157 5.03 1.75 -18.00
C GLU A 157 5.60 2.78 -18.97
N GLU A 158 6.49 2.32 -19.85
CA GLU A 158 6.78 3.13 -21.02
C GLU A 158 5.40 3.43 -21.56
N SER A 159 4.95 4.70 -21.41
CA SER A 159 3.89 5.16 -22.30
C SER A 159 4.43 4.70 -23.63
N VAL A 160 3.83 3.66 -24.18
CA VAL A 160 4.06 3.28 -25.56
C VAL A 160 3.79 4.58 -26.28
N THR A 161 4.87 5.36 -26.45
CA THR A 161 4.90 6.34 -27.50
C THR A 161 4.69 5.45 -28.68
N GLU A 162 3.42 5.32 -29.01
CA GLU A 162 2.93 4.70 -30.21
C GLU A 162 3.97 5.03 -31.25
N SER A 163 4.69 3.98 -31.63
CA SER A 163 5.71 4.08 -32.67
C SER A 163 5.02 4.84 -33.75
N THR A 164 5.43 6.06 -34.01
CA THR A 164 4.87 6.91 -35.04
C THR A 164 5.17 6.28 -36.39
N VAL A 165 4.47 5.20 -36.66
CA VAL A 165 3.95 5.01 -37.98
C VAL A 165 3.08 6.25 -38.20
N PRO A 166 3.26 7.07 -39.21
CA PRO A 166 2.35 8.17 -39.49
C PRO A 166 0.98 7.53 -39.68
N GLU A 167 0.23 7.44 -38.58
CA GLU A 167 -1.18 7.08 -38.63
C GLU A 167 -1.84 8.21 -39.37
N THR A 168 -2.23 7.91 -40.56
CA THR A 168 -3.18 8.76 -41.30
C THR A 168 -4.37 8.83 -40.36
N GLU A 169 -4.58 9.97 -39.67
CA GLU A 169 -5.74 10.19 -38.82
C GLU A 169 -6.99 9.72 -39.55
N VAL A 170 -7.49 8.58 -39.12
CA VAL A 170 -8.72 8.03 -39.73
C VAL A 170 -9.88 8.69 -39.01
N VAL A 171 -10.32 9.80 -39.57
CA VAL A 171 -11.57 10.44 -39.16
C VAL A 171 -12.72 9.66 -39.80
N SER A 172 -13.57 9.06 -38.99
CA SER A 172 -14.70 8.26 -39.47
C SER A 172 -15.93 8.43 -38.58
N ASN A 173 -17.09 8.54 -39.25
CA ASN A 173 -18.38 8.54 -38.54
C ASN A 173 -18.99 7.12 -38.43
N ASP A 174 -18.37 6.13 -39.08
CA ASP A 174 -18.64 4.71 -38.86
C ASP A 174 -17.48 4.09 -38.07
N ILE A 175 -17.67 3.94 -36.76
CA ILE A 175 -16.65 3.43 -35.84
C ILE A 175 -16.98 2.01 -35.43
N THR A 176 -16.09 1.08 -35.72
CA THR A 176 -16.17 -0.30 -35.23
C THR A 176 -15.25 -0.47 -34.03
N GLY A 177 -15.62 -1.34 -33.14
CA GLY A 177 -14.81 -1.60 -31.94
C GLY A 177 -15.06 -3.00 -31.39
N SER A 178 -14.18 -3.40 -30.49
CA SER A 178 -14.31 -4.63 -29.72
C SER A 178 -14.16 -4.35 -28.22
N VAL A 179 -14.87 -5.11 -27.41
CA VAL A 179 -14.75 -5.11 -25.97
C VAL A 179 -14.29 -6.49 -25.54
N GLN A 180 -13.21 -6.52 -24.78
CA GLN A 180 -12.67 -7.72 -24.14
C GLN A 180 -12.53 -7.46 -22.66
N GLU A 181 -12.25 -8.48 -21.85
CA GLU A 181 -11.89 -8.25 -20.46
C GLU A 181 -10.73 -7.24 -20.36
N TRP A 182 -10.99 -6.10 -19.72
CA TRP A 182 -10.03 -5.03 -19.45
C TRP A 182 -9.53 -4.21 -20.68
N ALA A 183 -10.12 -4.38 -21.87
CA ALA A 183 -9.73 -3.61 -23.04
C ALA A 183 -10.93 -3.20 -23.91
N VAL A 184 -10.83 -1.98 -24.45
CA VAL A 184 -11.76 -1.45 -25.47
C VAL A 184 -10.93 -0.97 -26.66
N GLY A 185 -11.14 -1.58 -27.80
CA GLY A 185 -10.53 -1.17 -29.06
C GLY A 185 -11.53 -0.44 -29.94
N VAL A 186 -11.11 0.61 -30.62
CA VAL A 186 -11.93 1.36 -31.60
C VAL A 186 -11.13 1.60 -32.89
N SER A 187 -11.82 1.64 -34.03
CA SER A 187 -11.20 1.84 -35.34
C SER A 187 -10.87 3.30 -35.66
N ALA A 188 -11.44 4.24 -34.95
CA ALA A 188 -11.14 5.66 -35.08
C ALA A 188 -11.35 6.38 -33.73
N HIS A 189 -10.49 7.36 -33.44
CA HIS A 189 -10.55 8.17 -32.23
C HIS A 189 -11.14 9.57 -32.47
N GLU A 190 -11.38 9.92 -33.72
CA GLU A 190 -11.99 11.18 -34.14
C GLU A 190 -13.14 10.96 -35.12
N ALA A 191 -14.13 11.83 -35.06
CA ALA A 191 -15.26 11.85 -35.97
C ALA A 191 -15.60 13.27 -36.39
N LEU A 192 -16.19 13.43 -37.59
CA LEU A 192 -16.72 14.71 -38.03
C LEU A 192 -18.01 15.06 -37.27
N ALA A 193 -18.32 16.33 -37.13
CA ALA A 193 -19.56 16.77 -36.54
C ALA A 193 -20.75 16.24 -37.34
N GLY A 194 -21.70 15.58 -36.67
CA GLY A 194 -22.86 14.95 -37.23
C GLY A 194 -23.22 13.62 -36.56
N ASP A 195 -23.98 12.79 -37.24
CA ASP A 195 -24.32 11.46 -36.72
C ASP A 195 -23.09 10.53 -36.76
N VAL A 196 -22.79 9.90 -35.61
CA VAL A 196 -21.69 8.92 -35.47
C VAL A 196 -22.30 7.57 -35.15
N LYS A 197 -21.94 6.55 -35.93
CA LYS A 197 -22.39 5.17 -35.72
C LYS A 197 -21.28 4.33 -35.08
N PHE A 198 -21.61 3.71 -33.94
CA PHE A 198 -20.74 2.74 -33.29
C PHE A 198 -21.26 1.32 -33.50
N THR A 199 -20.38 0.43 -33.90
CA THR A 199 -20.63 -1.02 -33.97
C THR A 199 -19.62 -1.71 -33.06
N ILE A 200 -20.07 -2.25 -31.94
CA ILE A 200 -19.20 -2.84 -30.88
C ILE A 200 -19.47 -4.33 -30.81
N GLU A 201 -18.43 -5.14 -30.90
CA GLU A 201 -18.47 -6.59 -30.72
C GLU A 201 -17.83 -6.98 -29.38
N ASN A 202 -18.48 -7.89 -28.67
CA ASN A 202 -17.92 -8.48 -27.43
C ASN A 202 -17.21 -9.79 -27.84
N GLN A 203 -15.91 -9.89 -27.48
CA GLN A 203 -15.04 -11.03 -27.80
C GLN A 203 -14.67 -11.83 -26.54
#